data_d9bb52bd0b82aa3b1ce173cb14b8be1a
#
_entry.id   d9bb52bd0b82aa3b1ce173cb14b8be1a
#
_cell.length_a   1.000
_cell.length_b   1.000
_cell.length_c   1.000
_cell.angle_alpha   90.00
_cell.angle_beta   90.00
_cell.angle_gamma   90.00
#
_symmetry.space_group_name_H-M   'P 1'
#
loop_
_entity.id
_entity.type
_entity.pdbx_description
1 polymer ?
#
loop_
_entity_poly.entity_id
_entity_poly.type
_entity_poly.pdbx_seq_one_letter_code
_entity_poly.pdbx_strand_id
1 'polypeptide(L)'
;MKKILFTGGGSAGHAVPNLALIEELLSKGKTDVCYMGTDGIEKSIIAAQKIPYYTIDCPKLVRGKSFTALKNNLHIPCAFQKAVTEAQKGLEIFRPDLIFSKGGYVALPVVFAAKKLHIPCVAHESDFSLGLANRLSANKCKTVLTSFPETANKLKNGKYGGAPIRRTVLSAKREDARRALGIGEREKVLLVFGGGSGSKAINDALRKSLKSLTDKYLVLHVCGKGNVVESTVKNYRQYEFIADMGTMYACADLVLSRAGAGTVFEILALKKPSLLVPLEGATRGDQKQNAEYFRAKGLCRVLPQNQLPSLEEEIDKVFADTDMKQRLLENTFSQGNERILGEINALLYG
;
A
#
# COMPACT_ATOMS: atom_id res chain seq x y z
N MET A 1 -12.85 -2.29 27.69
CA MET A 1 -11.89 -2.34 26.56
C MET A 1 -12.58 -1.69 25.35
N LYS A 2 -11.93 -0.76 24.65
CA LYS A 2 -12.51 -0.12 23.47
C LYS A 2 -12.49 -1.07 22.26
N LYS A 3 -13.51 -0.99 21.41
CA LYS A 3 -13.68 -1.86 20.25
C LYS A 3 -13.51 -1.08 18.95
N ILE A 4 -12.60 -1.51 18.08
CA ILE A 4 -12.37 -0.89 16.78
C ILE A 4 -12.62 -1.91 15.67
N LEU A 5 -13.46 -1.54 14.71
CA LEU A 5 -13.64 -2.33 13.50
C LEU A 5 -12.82 -1.72 12.36
N PHE A 6 -11.98 -2.53 11.74
CA PHE A 6 -11.23 -2.17 10.54
C PHE A 6 -11.95 -2.66 9.29
N THR A 7 -11.88 -1.87 8.23
CA THR A 7 -12.41 -2.25 6.93
C THR A 7 -11.56 -1.70 5.79
N GLY A 8 -11.57 -2.39 4.69
CA GLY A 8 -10.83 -2.05 3.48
C GLY A 8 -10.49 -3.31 2.70
N GLY A 9 -10.57 -3.27 1.38
CA GLY A 9 -10.35 -4.50 0.62
C GLY A 9 -10.38 -4.31 -0.88
N GLY A 10 -10.43 -5.44 -1.57
CA GLY A 10 -10.32 -5.51 -3.01
C GLY A 10 -8.88 -5.47 -3.53
N SER A 11 -7.89 -5.23 -2.64
CA SER A 11 -6.46 -5.35 -2.93
C SER A 11 -5.65 -5.42 -1.64
N ALA A 12 -4.44 -5.97 -1.71
CA ALA A 12 -3.49 -5.99 -0.59
C ALA A 12 -3.13 -4.56 -0.11
N GLY A 13 -3.13 -3.58 -1.00
CA GLY A 13 -2.86 -2.16 -0.67
C GLY A 13 -3.88 -1.51 0.27
N HIS A 14 -5.07 -2.10 0.46
CA HIS A 14 -6.04 -1.67 1.46
C HIS A 14 -5.97 -2.50 2.76
N ALA A 15 -5.60 -3.78 2.69
CA ALA A 15 -5.57 -4.67 3.84
C ALA A 15 -4.26 -4.55 4.64
N VAL A 16 -3.11 -4.58 3.96
CA VAL A 16 -1.78 -4.57 4.61
C VAL A 16 -1.53 -3.31 5.46
N PRO A 17 -1.90 -2.09 5.03
CA PRO A 17 -1.75 -0.91 5.87
C PRO A 17 -2.63 -0.95 7.15
N ASN A 18 -3.79 -1.62 7.10
CA ASN A 18 -4.59 -1.83 8.31
C ASN A 18 -3.85 -2.70 9.33
N LEU A 19 -3.12 -3.74 8.88
CA LEU A 19 -2.34 -4.58 9.79
C LEU A 19 -1.29 -3.78 10.55
N ALA A 20 -0.64 -2.80 9.92
CA ALA A 20 0.35 -1.96 10.58
C ALA A 20 -0.23 -1.24 11.81
N LEU A 21 -1.47 -0.79 11.72
CA LEU A 21 -2.18 -0.11 12.84
C LEU A 21 -2.73 -1.11 13.85
N ILE A 22 -3.27 -2.24 13.38
CA ILE A 22 -3.83 -3.29 14.24
C ILE A 22 -2.75 -3.90 15.14
N GLU A 23 -1.60 -4.25 14.57
CA GLU A 23 -0.45 -4.78 15.33
C GLU A 23 -0.05 -3.84 16.47
N GLU A 24 -0.01 -2.53 16.20
CA GLU A 24 0.36 -1.53 17.19
C GLU A 24 -0.73 -1.32 18.26
N LEU A 25 -2.01 -1.40 17.91
CA LEU A 25 -3.13 -1.35 18.85
C LEU A 25 -3.14 -2.59 19.76
N LEU A 26 -2.97 -3.77 19.18
CA LEU A 26 -2.98 -5.03 19.94
C LEU A 26 -1.77 -5.14 20.89
N SER A 27 -0.60 -4.62 20.50
CA SER A 27 0.58 -4.60 21.36
C SER A 27 0.38 -3.79 22.64
N LYS A 28 -0.53 -2.82 22.64
CA LYS A 28 -0.88 -1.99 23.81
C LYS A 28 -1.93 -2.65 24.73
N GLY A 29 -2.57 -3.74 24.31
CA GLY A 29 -3.46 -4.57 25.12
C GLY A 29 -4.76 -3.94 25.61
N LYS A 30 -5.14 -2.76 25.08
CA LYS A 30 -6.30 -1.98 25.56
C LYS A 30 -7.49 -1.93 24.56
N THR A 31 -7.35 -2.60 23.41
CA THR A 31 -8.29 -2.50 22.31
C THR A 31 -8.70 -3.86 21.79
N ASP A 32 -9.98 -4.06 21.57
CA ASP A 32 -10.55 -5.20 20.87
C ASP A 32 -10.65 -4.85 19.37
N VAL A 33 -10.18 -5.72 18.51
CA VAL A 33 -10.12 -5.46 17.07
C VAL A 33 -10.87 -6.53 16.29
N CYS A 34 -11.66 -6.09 15.31
CA CYS A 34 -12.30 -6.94 14.33
C CYS A 34 -12.10 -6.37 12.93
N TYR A 35 -12.17 -7.21 11.93
CA TYR A 35 -12.12 -6.80 10.53
C TYR A 35 -13.41 -7.14 9.81
N MET A 36 -13.87 -6.26 8.92
CA MET A 36 -15.02 -6.52 8.04
C MET A 36 -14.62 -6.29 6.59
N GLY A 37 -14.86 -7.30 5.75
CA GLY A 37 -14.51 -7.28 4.33
C GLY A 37 -15.23 -8.35 3.53
N THR A 38 -14.80 -8.57 2.29
CA THR A 38 -15.35 -9.62 1.42
C THR A 38 -14.59 -10.95 1.56
N ASP A 39 -15.02 -11.97 0.84
CA ASP A 39 -14.26 -13.23 0.71
C ASP A 39 -13.11 -13.10 -0.32
N GLY A 40 -12.47 -11.94 -0.30
CA GLY A 40 -11.37 -11.58 -1.20
C GLY A 40 -9.99 -11.80 -0.59
N ILE A 41 -8.96 -11.20 -1.25
CA ILE A 41 -7.56 -11.30 -0.81
C ILE A 41 -7.35 -10.78 0.61
N GLU A 42 -8.12 -9.77 1.04
CA GLU A 42 -8.06 -9.23 2.39
C GLU A 42 -8.37 -10.27 3.45
N LYS A 43 -9.30 -11.20 3.20
CA LYS A 43 -9.68 -12.24 4.18
C LYS A 43 -8.48 -13.15 4.50
N SER A 44 -7.76 -13.63 3.50
CA SER A 44 -6.59 -14.47 3.71
C SER A 44 -5.46 -13.73 4.44
N ILE A 45 -5.25 -12.45 4.12
CA ILE A 45 -4.24 -11.59 4.77
C ILE A 45 -4.56 -11.41 6.26
N ILE A 46 -5.83 -11.13 6.59
CA ILE A 46 -6.27 -10.86 7.97
C ILE A 46 -6.37 -12.16 8.79
N ALA A 47 -6.88 -13.23 8.19
CA ALA A 47 -6.98 -14.53 8.86
C ALA A 47 -5.61 -15.09 9.31
N ALA A 48 -4.56 -14.83 8.53
CA ALA A 48 -3.19 -15.20 8.89
C ALA A 48 -2.72 -14.56 10.22
N GLN A 49 -3.35 -13.46 10.65
CA GLN A 49 -3.07 -12.78 11.92
C GLN A 49 -4.04 -13.14 13.04
N LYS A 50 -4.92 -14.13 12.83
CA LYS A 50 -5.95 -14.58 13.80
C LYS A 50 -6.89 -13.46 14.29
N ILE A 51 -7.10 -12.42 13.46
CA ILE A 51 -8.02 -11.32 13.74
C ILE A 51 -9.44 -11.78 13.40
N PRO A 52 -10.44 -11.59 14.31
CA PRO A 52 -11.85 -11.87 14.03
C PRO A 52 -12.31 -11.16 12.74
N TYR A 53 -13.05 -11.88 11.88
CA TYR A 53 -13.42 -11.40 10.56
C TYR A 53 -14.90 -11.61 10.27
N TYR A 54 -15.60 -10.52 9.88
CA TYR A 54 -16.95 -10.58 9.35
C TYR A 54 -16.92 -10.46 7.82
N THR A 55 -17.55 -11.42 7.14
CA THR A 55 -17.67 -11.40 5.67
C THR A 55 -18.95 -10.70 5.26
N ILE A 56 -18.87 -9.81 4.29
CA ILE A 56 -20.00 -9.18 3.61
C ILE A 56 -19.91 -9.45 2.10
N ASP A 57 -21.08 -9.57 1.45
CA ASP A 57 -21.13 -9.68 -0.01
C ASP A 57 -21.22 -8.28 -0.63
N CYS A 58 -20.10 -7.77 -1.13
CA CYS A 58 -20.01 -6.41 -1.66
C CYS A 58 -19.80 -6.40 -3.18
N PRO A 59 -20.71 -5.76 -3.96
CA PRO A 59 -20.56 -5.69 -5.41
C PRO A 59 -19.36 -4.86 -5.82
N LYS A 60 -18.61 -5.34 -6.80
CA LYS A 60 -17.50 -4.62 -7.41
C LYS A 60 -17.98 -3.93 -8.70
N LEU A 61 -17.85 -2.61 -8.76
CA LEU A 61 -18.17 -1.84 -9.95
C LEU A 61 -17.27 -2.25 -11.13
N VAL A 62 -17.87 -2.67 -12.23
CA VAL A 62 -17.17 -2.94 -13.49
C VAL A 62 -16.91 -1.59 -14.18
N ARG A 63 -15.62 -1.27 -14.34
CA ARG A 63 -15.20 -0.01 -14.98
C ARG A 63 -15.28 -0.12 -16.51
N GLY A 64 -15.68 0.96 -17.15
CA GLY A 64 -15.76 1.07 -18.60
C GLY A 64 -17.07 1.73 -19.05
N LYS A 65 -17.08 2.19 -20.30
CA LYS A 65 -18.28 2.80 -20.94
C LYS A 65 -18.98 1.83 -21.90
N SER A 66 -18.56 0.56 -21.92
CA SER A 66 -19.18 -0.43 -22.80
C SER A 66 -20.59 -0.78 -22.33
N PHE A 67 -21.47 -1.17 -23.27
CA PHE A 67 -22.81 -1.64 -22.95
C PHE A 67 -22.81 -2.83 -21.98
N THR A 68 -21.83 -3.71 -22.10
CA THR A 68 -21.60 -4.83 -21.19
C THR A 68 -21.30 -4.38 -19.76
N ALA A 69 -20.45 -3.33 -19.60
CA ALA A 69 -20.17 -2.77 -18.27
C ALA A 69 -21.40 -2.14 -17.65
N LEU A 70 -22.21 -1.42 -18.45
CA LEU A 70 -23.47 -0.82 -17.98
C LEU A 70 -24.47 -1.89 -17.54
N LYS A 71 -24.67 -2.94 -18.35
CA LYS A 71 -25.56 -4.08 -18.02
C LYS A 71 -25.09 -4.79 -16.73
N ASN A 72 -23.80 -5.03 -16.60
CA ASN A 72 -23.22 -5.68 -15.42
C ASN A 72 -23.33 -4.81 -14.14
N ASN A 73 -23.52 -3.51 -14.28
CA ASN A 73 -23.67 -2.60 -13.14
C ASN A 73 -25.12 -2.34 -12.72
N LEU A 74 -26.13 -2.80 -13.48
CA LEU A 74 -27.55 -2.55 -13.17
C LEU A 74 -27.99 -3.11 -11.80
N HIS A 75 -27.41 -4.23 -11.38
CA HIS A 75 -27.73 -4.86 -10.09
C HIS A 75 -27.03 -4.19 -8.89
N ILE A 76 -26.03 -3.32 -9.13
CA ILE A 76 -25.18 -2.74 -8.07
C ILE A 76 -25.98 -2.00 -6.99
N PRO A 77 -26.99 -1.17 -7.30
CA PRO A 77 -27.75 -0.48 -6.24
C PRO A 77 -28.40 -1.43 -5.25
N CYS A 78 -29.05 -2.49 -5.72
CA CYS A 78 -29.69 -3.50 -4.86
C CYS A 78 -28.65 -4.31 -4.08
N ALA A 79 -27.59 -4.77 -4.75
CA ALA A 79 -26.51 -5.51 -4.11
C ALA A 79 -25.76 -4.66 -3.08
N PHE A 80 -25.56 -3.36 -3.35
CA PHE A 80 -24.98 -2.43 -2.40
C PHE A 80 -25.86 -2.25 -1.16
N GLN A 81 -27.19 -2.11 -1.33
CA GLN A 81 -28.11 -2.00 -0.19
C GLN A 81 -28.11 -3.30 0.65
N LYS A 82 -28.02 -4.48 0.02
CA LYS A 82 -27.84 -5.77 0.70
C LYS A 82 -26.53 -5.76 1.52
N ALA A 83 -25.41 -5.36 0.91
CA ALA A 83 -24.11 -5.25 1.59
C ALA A 83 -24.15 -4.28 2.80
N VAL A 84 -24.87 -3.15 2.69
CA VAL A 84 -25.07 -2.23 3.82
C VAL A 84 -25.85 -2.90 4.94
N THR A 85 -26.89 -3.68 4.63
CA THR A 85 -27.68 -4.41 5.64
C THR A 85 -26.87 -5.51 6.32
N GLU A 86 -26.05 -6.24 5.56
CA GLU A 86 -25.12 -7.24 6.12
C GLU A 86 -24.08 -6.58 7.03
N ALA A 87 -23.52 -5.45 6.61
CA ALA A 87 -22.60 -4.67 7.42
C ALA A 87 -23.27 -4.18 8.73
N GLN A 88 -24.54 -3.70 8.67
CA GLN A 88 -25.27 -3.30 9.87
C GLN A 88 -25.38 -4.45 10.88
N LYS A 89 -25.77 -5.66 10.45
CA LYS A 89 -25.85 -6.83 11.32
C LYS A 89 -24.51 -7.15 12.00
N GLY A 90 -23.41 -7.12 11.25
CA GLY A 90 -22.07 -7.34 11.82
C GLY A 90 -21.66 -6.25 12.82
N LEU A 91 -22.02 -4.98 12.55
CA LEU A 91 -21.77 -3.86 13.46
C LEU A 91 -22.61 -3.97 14.76
N GLU A 92 -23.86 -4.40 14.67
CA GLU A 92 -24.73 -4.64 15.84
C GLU A 92 -24.24 -5.78 16.72
N ILE A 93 -23.62 -6.81 16.13
CA ILE A 93 -23.01 -7.94 16.86
C ILE A 93 -21.72 -7.49 17.55
N PHE A 94 -20.79 -6.90 16.83
CA PHE A 94 -19.48 -6.53 17.38
C PHE A 94 -19.56 -5.27 18.26
N ARG A 95 -20.46 -4.32 17.95
CA ARG A 95 -20.67 -3.04 18.63
C ARG A 95 -19.38 -2.24 18.78
N PRO A 96 -18.74 -1.83 17.66
CA PRO A 96 -17.53 -1.05 17.73
C PRO A 96 -17.77 0.36 18.24
N ASP A 97 -16.84 0.90 19.03
CA ASP A 97 -16.80 2.29 19.43
C ASP A 97 -16.36 3.20 18.26
N LEU A 98 -15.58 2.66 17.31
CA LEU A 98 -15.05 3.38 16.17
C LEU A 98 -14.81 2.43 14.98
N ILE A 99 -14.97 2.94 13.77
CA ILE A 99 -14.61 2.25 12.54
C ILE A 99 -13.43 2.96 11.88
N PHE A 100 -12.41 2.19 11.49
CA PHE A 100 -11.31 2.66 10.64
C PHE A 100 -11.45 2.08 9.23
N SER A 101 -11.62 2.96 8.25
CA SER A 101 -11.82 2.62 6.84
C SER A 101 -10.58 2.95 6.01
N LYS A 102 -9.92 1.94 5.44
CA LYS A 102 -8.82 2.13 4.50
C LYS A 102 -9.27 2.38 3.05
N GLY A 103 -10.58 2.37 2.84
CA GLY A 103 -11.17 2.55 1.51
C GLY A 103 -11.24 1.27 0.69
N GLY A 104 -11.32 1.43 -0.62
CA GLY A 104 -11.71 0.35 -1.52
C GLY A 104 -13.23 0.16 -1.56
N TYR A 105 -13.73 -0.54 -2.57
CA TYR A 105 -15.18 -0.75 -2.74
C TYR A 105 -15.81 -1.48 -1.54
N VAL A 106 -15.03 -2.34 -0.90
CA VAL A 106 -15.43 -3.15 0.26
C VAL A 106 -15.78 -2.29 1.48
N ALA A 107 -15.06 -1.20 1.71
CA ALA A 107 -15.27 -0.34 2.87
C ALA A 107 -16.53 0.54 2.74
N LEU A 108 -17.00 0.79 1.52
CA LEU A 108 -18.08 1.73 1.28
C LEU A 108 -19.40 1.35 1.99
N PRO A 109 -19.95 0.11 1.86
CA PRO A 109 -21.16 -0.28 2.58
C PRO A 109 -20.99 -0.24 4.10
N VAL A 110 -19.77 -0.54 4.61
CA VAL A 110 -19.49 -0.50 6.06
C VAL A 110 -19.59 0.93 6.59
N VAL A 111 -19.01 1.91 5.88
CA VAL A 111 -19.13 3.34 6.26
C VAL A 111 -20.56 3.85 6.19
N PHE A 112 -21.35 3.38 5.21
CA PHE A 112 -22.77 3.73 5.12
C PHE A 112 -23.58 3.12 6.27
N ALA A 113 -23.32 1.87 6.64
CA ALA A 113 -23.93 1.21 7.79
C ALA A 113 -23.55 1.92 9.11
N ALA A 114 -22.26 2.26 9.28
CA ALA A 114 -21.78 3.04 10.42
C ALA A 114 -22.52 4.37 10.60
N LYS A 115 -22.73 5.11 9.50
CA LYS A 115 -23.48 6.38 9.54
C LYS A 115 -24.92 6.18 10.01
N LYS A 116 -25.60 5.11 9.57
CA LYS A 116 -26.96 4.78 10.00
C LYS A 116 -27.03 4.43 11.49
N LEU A 117 -26.01 3.74 12.00
CA LEU A 117 -25.90 3.34 13.40
C LEU A 117 -25.23 4.40 14.29
N HIS A 118 -24.95 5.59 13.77
CA HIS A 118 -24.26 6.68 14.48
C HIS A 118 -22.87 6.31 15.05
N ILE A 119 -22.21 5.28 14.49
CA ILE A 119 -20.87 4.88 14.90
C ILE A 119 -19.85 5.80 14.21
N PRO A 120 -18.91 6.43 14.98
CA PRO A 120 -17.90 7.30 14.40
C PRO A 120 -16.96 6.52 13.47
N CYS A 121 -16.64 7.13 12.33
CA CYS A 121 -15.77 6.54 11.32
C CYS A 121 -14.61 7.48 11.00
N VAL A 122 -13.39 6.94 10.95
CA VAL A 122 -12.19 7.56 10.40
C VAL A 122 -11.86 6.86 9.10
N ALA A 123 -11.72 7.61 8.02
CA ALA A 123 -11.23 7.07 6.75
C ALA A 123 -9.76 7.44 6.55
N HIS A 124 -9.06 6.64 5.74
CA HIS A 124 -7.69 6.93 5.33
C HIS A 124 -7.53 6.78 3.82
N GLU A 125 -6.93 7.80 3.17
CA GLU A 125 -6.53 7.77 1.77
C GLU A 125 -5.02 7.71 1.64
N SER A 126 -4.53 6.73 0.90
CA SER A 126 -3.09 6.58 0.67
C SER A 126 -2.59 7.28 -0.59
N ASP A 127 -3.42 7.37 -1.63
CA ASP A 127 -3.03 7.95 -2.91
C ASP A 127 -3.16 9.48 -2.91
N PHE A 128 -2.43 10.12 -3.81
CA PHE A 128 -2.49 11.58 -4.02
C PHE A 128 -3.88 12.04 -4.45
N SER A 129 -4.64 11.22 -5.16
CA SER A 129 -6.03 11.48 -5.49
C SER A 129 -6.99 10.59 -4.69
N LEU A 130 -8.12 11.17 -4.26
CA LEU A 130 -9.14 10.42 -3.54
C LEU A 130 -9.72 9.28 -4.39
N GLY A 131 -9.66 8.08 -3.83
CA GLY A 131 -10.38 6.92 -4.35
C GLY A 131 -11.88 7.16 -4.40
N LEU A 132 -12.59 6.53 -5.36
CA LEU A 132 -14.04 6.71 -5.51
C LEU A 132 -14.79 6.37 -4.21
N ALA A 133 -14.41 5.29 -3.54
CA ALA A 133 -15.02 4.90 -2.27
C ALA A 133 -14.82 5.98 -1.19
N ASN A 134 -13.59 6.46 -1.00
CA ASN A 134 -13.31 7.52 -0.04
C ASN A 134 -14.01 8.83 -0.40
N ARG A 135 -14.09 9.19 -1.68
CA ARG A 135 -14.82 10.37 -2.16
C ARG A 135 -16.32 10.30 -1.83
N LEU A 136 -16.94 9.13 -1.99
CA LEU A 136 -18.38 8.92 -1.70
C LEU A 136 -18.66 8.83 -0.20
N SER A 137 -17.69 8.43 0.60
CA SER A 137 -17.85 8.23 2.05
C SER A 137 -17.28 9.37 2.91
N ALA A 138 -16.49 10.29 2.34
CA ALA A 138 -15.79 11.34 3.08
C ALA A 138 -16.71 12.14 4.02
N ASN A 139 -17.87 12.59 3.56
CA ASN A 139 -18.84 13.35 4.35
C ASN A 139 -19.59 12.53 5.41
N LYS A 140 -19.38 11.22 5.45
CA LYS A 140 -19.95 10.30 6.46
C LYS A 140 -18.94 9.97 7.56
N CYS A 141 -17.69 10.29 7.34
CA CYS A 141 -16.62 10.11 8.30
C CYS A 141 -16.43 11.36 9.18
N LYS A 142 -16.00 11.17 10.42
CA LYS A 142 -15.61 12.27 11.31
C LYS A 142 -14.35 12.95 10.78
N THR A 143 -13.37 12.14 10.37
CA THR A 143 -12.09 12.59 9.81
C THR A 143 -11.73 11.73 8.61
N VAL A 144 -11.12 12.34 7.60
CA VAL A 144 -10.44 11.66 6.50
C VAL A 144 -8.95 11.95 6.61
N LEU A 145 -8.20 10.98 7.08
CA LEU A 145 -6.74 11.06 7.12
C LEU A 145 -6.18 10.79 5.72
N THR A 146 -5.10 11.48 5.36
CA THR A 146 -4.47 11.31 4.06
C THR A 146 -2.96 11.18 4.19
N SER A 147 -2.34 10.45 3.26
CA SER A 147 -0.88 10.35 3.20
C SER A 147 -0.22 11.57 2.56
N PHE A 148 -1.00 12.41 1.87
CA PHE A 148 -0.51 13.63 1.22
C PHE A 148 -1.20 14.85 1.83
N PRO A 149 -0.42 15.88 2.28
CA PRO A 149 -1.00 17.10 2.86
C PRO A 149 -1.96 17.82 1.90
N GLU A 150 -1.63 17.86 0.60
CA GLU A 150 -2.43 18.53 -0.42
C GLU A 150 -3.78 17.84 -0.64
N THR A 151 -3.85 16.53 -0.39
CA THR A 151 -5.12 15.79 -0.44
C THR A 151 -6.00 16.10 0.76
N ALA A 152 -5.40 16.26 1.95
CA ALA A 152 -6.12 16.68 3.15
C ALA A 152 -6.78 18.05 2.96
N ASN A 153 -6.05 19.01 2.41
CA ASN A 153 -6.51 20.38 2.21
C ASN A 153 -7.72 20.52 1.25
N LYS A 154 -8.00 19.48 0.45
CA LYS A 154 -9.17 19.43 -0.46
C LYS A 154 -10.46 18.97 0.23
N LEU A 155 -10.39 18.56 1.50
CA LEU A 155 -11.50 17.99 2.24
C LEU A 155 -11.86 18.85 3.45
N LYS A 156 -13.16 19.06 3.69
CA LYS A 156 -13.63 19.81 4.88
C LYS A 156 -13.20 19.18 6.21
N ASN A 157 -13.15 17.84 6.25
CA ASN A 157 -12.76 17.03 7.40
C ASN A 157 -11.44 16.27 7.16
N GLY A 158 -10.62 16.78 6.23
CA GLY A 158 -9.31 16.20 5.90
C GLY A 158 -8.26 16.58 6.92
N LYS A 159 -7.41 15.62 7.29
CA LYS A 159 -6.21 15.83 8.10
C LYS A 159 -5.03 15.06 7.51
N TYR A 160 -3.85 15.63 7.56
CA TYR A 160 -2.63 14.91 7.20
C TYR A 160 -2.29 13.89 8.29
N GLY A 161 -2.35 12.60 7.94
CA GLY A 161 -2.03 11.48 8.82
C GLY A 161 -0.69 10.80 8.50
N GLY A 162 -0.16 11.00 7.30
CA GLY A 162 0.94 10.18 6.78
C GLY A 162 0.48 8.80 6.35
N ALA A 163 1.40 7.92 6.02
CA ALA A 163 1.12 6.55 5.58
C ALA A 163 1.30 5.55 6.72
N PRO A 164 0.39 4.59 6.92
CA PRO A 164 0.62 3.49 7.85
C PRO A 164 1.65 2.52 7.27
N ILE A 165 2.73 2.27 8.01
CA ILE A 165 3.83 1.40 7.62
C ILE A 165 4.06 0.36 8.71
N ARG A 166 4.25 -0.91 8.32
CA ARG A 166 4.49 -2.00 9.26
C ARG A 166 5.81 -1.80 10.01
N ARG A 167 5.78 -2.07 11.30
CA ARG A 167 6.97 -1.96 12.16
C ARG A 167 8.11 -2.85 11.68
N THR A 168 7.80 -4.06 11.20
CA THR A 168 8.79 -4.99 10.64
C THR A 168 9.58 -4.40 9.47
N VAL A 169 8.96 -3.55 8.65
CA VAL A 169 9.65 -2.84 7.56
C VAL A 169 10.65 -1.82 8.10
N LEU A 170 10.29 -1.10 9.15
CA LEU A 170 11.09 -0.01 9.71
C LEU A 170 12.22 -0.49 10.65
N SER A 171 12.06 -1.64 11.27
CA SER A 171 12.99 -2.15 12.29
C SER A 171 14.12 -3.05 11.75
N ALA A 172 14.05 -3.45 10.49
CA ALA A 172 15.05 -4.31 9.88
C ALA A 172 16.41 -3.57 9.75
N LYS A 173 17.46 -4.19 10.26
CA LYS A 173 18.83 -3.63 10.22
C LYS A 173 19.60 -4.15 9.01
N ARG A 174 20.38 -3.27 8.37
CA ARG A 174 21.15 -3.57 7.17
C ARG A 174 22.12 -4.73 7.38
N GLU A 175 22.86 -4.69 8.48
CA GLU A 175 23.89 -5.68 8.80
C GLU A 175 23.29 -7.07 8.99
N ASP A 176 22.16 -7.15 9.72
CA ASP A 176 21.48 -8.42 9.96
C ASP A 176 20.85 -8.98 8.69
N ALA A 177 20.22 -8.11 7.87
CA ALA A 177 19.64 -8.48 6.59
C ALA A 177 20.70 -9.00 5.59
N ARG A 178 21.82 -8.30 5.48
CA ARG A 178 22.92 -8.72 4.61
C ARG A 178 23.55 -10.04 5.07
N ARG A 179 23.76 -10.20 6.37
CA ARG A 179 24.26 -11.46 6.95
C ARG A 179 23.31 -12.61 6.66
N ALA A 180 22.02 -12.42 6.88
CA ALA A 180 21.01 -13.45 6.66
C ALA A 180 20.94 -13.90 5.18
N LEU A 181 21.19 -12.99 4.24
CA LEU A 181 21.18 -13.26 2.81
C LEU A 181 22.55 -13.60 2.22
N GLY A 182 23.63 -13.64 3.04
CA GLY A 182 24.99 -13.88 2.55
C GLY A 182 25.44 -12.82 1.55
N ILE A 183 25.20 -11.54 1.85
CA ILE A 183 25.55 -10.39 1.01
C ILE A 183 26.74 -9.66 1.64
N GLY A 184 27.79 -9.47 0.90
CA GLY A 184 28.99 -8.75 1.35
C GLY A 184 28.71 -7.25 1.56
N GLU A 185 29.42 -6.62 2.50
CA GLU A 185 29.19 -5.22 2.87
C GLU A 185 29.38 -4.23 1.70
N ARG A 186 30.29 -4.53 0.77
CA ARG A 186 30.64 -3.67 -0.38
C ARG A 186 29.77 -3.94 -1.62
N GLU A 187 28.98 -4.99 -1.63
CA GLU A 187 28.12 -5.30 -2.77
C GLU A 187 27.04 -4.24 -2.92
N LYS A 188 26.86 -3.74 -4.13
CA LYS A 188 25.76 -2.83 -4.45
C LYS A 188 24.51 -3.66 -4.76
N VAL A 189 23.44 -3.48 -3.98
CA VAL A 189 22.20 -4.27 -4.06
C VAL A 189 21.10 -3.49 -4.73
N LEU A 190 20.60 -4.01 -5.84
CA LEU A 190 19.40 -3.54 -6.54
C LEU A 190 18.22 -4.45 -6.18
N LEU A 191 17.25 -3.92 -5.44
CA LEU A 191 15.98 -4.60 -5.16
C LEU A 191 14.94 -4.24 -6.22
N VAL A 192 14.36 -5.25 -6.86
CA VAL A 192 13.36 -5.08 -7.93
C VAL A 192 12.08 -5.82 -7.59
N PHE A 193 10.93 -5.13 -7.68
CA PHE A 193 9.63 -5.77 -7.53
C PHE A 193 8.50 -4.95 -8.17
N GLY A 194 7.42 -5.65 -8.56
CA GLY A 194 6.25 -5.05 -9.23
C GLY A 194 5.02 -4.88 -8.35
N GLY A 195 5.15 -5.01 -7.01
CA GLY A 195 4.03 -5.14 -6.08
C GLY A 195 3.65 -6.60 -5.84
N GLY A 196 2.58 -6.87 -5.08
CA GLY A 196 2.24 -8.23 -4.61
C GLY A 196 1.99 -9.25 -5.71
N SER A 197 1.53 -8.85 -6.88
CA SER A 197 1.30 -9.73 -8.04
C SER A 197 2.47 -9.78 -9.02
N GLY A 198 3.53 -9.02 -8.78
CA GLY A 198 4.61 -8.82 -9.74
C GLY A 198 4.23 -7.83 -10.87
N SER A 199 5.15 -7.65 -11.83
CA SER A 199 4.95 -6.80 -13.01
C SER A 199 5.65 -7.37 -14.22
N LYS A 200 4.88 -7.93 -15.15
CA LYS A 200 5.45 -8.50 -16.39
C LYS A 200 6.36 -7.50 -17.11
N ALA A 201 5.95 -6.24 -17.24
CA ALA A 201 6.72 -5.23 -17.94
C ALA A 201 8.09 -4.95 -17.27
N ILE A 202 8.13 -4.85 -15.93
CA ILE A 202 9.38 -4.69 -15.18
C ILE A 202 10.22 -5.96 -15.27
N ASN A 203 9.61 -7.14 -15.07
CA ASN A 203 10.30 -8.42 -15.15
C ASN A 203 10.98 -8.63 -16.49
N ASP A 204 10.26 -8.35 -17.59
CA ASP A 204 10.78 -8.51 -18.95
C ASP A 204 11.91 -7.51 -19.26
N ALA A 205 11.74 -6.25 -18.86
CA ALA A 205 12.77 -5.21 -19.06
C ALA A 205 14.05 -5.53 -18.26
N LEU A 206 13.90 -5.91 -16.99
CA LEU A 206 15.02 -6.31 -16.14
C LEU A 206 15.81 -7.47 -16.76
N ARG A 207 15.11 -8.51 -17.21
CA ARG A 207 15.76 -9.70 -17.78
C ARG A 207 16.49 -9.42 -19.08
N LYS A 208 16.06 -8.45 -19.88
CA LYS A 208 16.78 -8.01 -21.08
C LYS A 208 18.11 -7.33 -20.76
N SER A 209 18.19 -6.60 -19.65
CA SER A 209 19.40 -5.90 -19.18
C SER A 209 20.14 -6.70 -18.10
N LEU A 210 19.78 -7.97 -17.87
CA LEU A 210 20.21 -8.69 -16.67
C LEU A 210 21.74 -8.86 -16.63
N LYS A 211 22.36 -9.22 -17.76
CA LYS A 211 23.81 -9.47 -17.84
C LYS A 211 24.60 -8.22 -17.44
N SER A 212 24.33 -7.09 -18.05
CA SER A 212 25.03 -5.84 -17.77
C SER A 212 24.75 -5.29 -16.37
N LEU A 213 23.53 -5.48 -15.84
CA LEU A 213 23.20 -5.10 -14.48
C LEU A 213 23.93 -5.96 -13.45
N THR A 214 24.03 -7.28 -13.67
CA THR A 214 24.69 -8.20 -12.72
C THR A 214 26.21 -8.13 -12.75
N ASP A 215 26.81 -7.50 -13.74
CA ASP A 215 28.23 -7.12 -13.74
C ASP A 215 28.53 -5.99 -12.73
N LYS A 216 27.52 -5.19 -12.38
CA LYS A 216 27.64 -4.02 -11.49
C LYS A 216 26.97 -4.20 -10.12
N TYR A 217 25.88 -4.99 -10.07
CA TYR A 217 24.96 -5.07 -8.94
C TYR A 217 24.58 -6.51 -8.59
N LEU A 218 24.38 -6.78 -7.30
CA LEU A 218 23.60 -7.93 -6.88
C LEU A 218 22.10 -7.58 -7.04
N VAL A 219 21.41 -8.29 -7.92
CA VAL A 219 19.99 -8.06 -8.21
C VAL A 219 19.11 -9.02 -7.42
N LEU A 220 18.29 -8.48 -6.52
CA LEU A 220 17.25 -9.21 -5.79
C LEU A 220 15.90 -8.91 -6.44
N HIS A 221 15.30 -9.91 -7.08
CA HIS A 221 14.10 -9.73 -7.88
C HIS A 221 12.90 -10.51 -7.32
N VAL A 222 11.92 -9.78 -6.75
CA VAL A 222 10.63 -10.36 -6.36
C VAL A 222 9.66 -10.24 -7.54
N CYS A 223 9.62 -11.29 -8.36
CA CYS A 223 8.99 -11.26 -9.68
C CYS A 223 7.48 -11.53 -9.67
N GLY A 224 6.93 -11.99 -8.55
CA GLY A 224 5.53 -12.40 -8.42
C GLY A 224 5.32 -13.90 -8.64
N LYS A 225 4.25 -14.44 -8.08
CA LYS A 225 3.92 -15.87 -8.15
C LYS A 225 3.83 -16.36 -9.60
N GLY A 226 4.48 -17.50 -9.89
CA GLY A 226 4.52 -18.11 -11.21
C GLY A 226 5.40 -17.39 -12.24
N ASN A 227 6.20 -16.38 -11.82
CA ASN A 227 7.05 -15.60 -12.74
C ASN A 227 8.56 -15.86 -12.56
N VAL A 228 8.96 -16.80 -11.73
CA VAL A 228 10.35 -17.26 -11.68
C VAL A 228 10.69 -17.95 -12.98
N VAL A 229 11.88 -17.70 -13.51
CA VAL A 229 12.41 -18.35 -14.70
C VAL A 229 13.75 -19.00 -14.36
N GLU A 230 14.09 -20.07 -15.06
CA GLU A 230 15.42 -20.67 -14.93
C GLU A 230 16.50 -19.66 -15.32
N SER A 231 17.54 -19.52 -14.50
CA SER A 231 18.63 -18.59 -14.73
C SER A 231 19.92 -19.06 -14.05
N THR A 232 21.00 -19.08 -14.82
CA THR A 232 22.35 -19.37 -14.34
C THR A 232 23.20 -18.10 -14.13
N VAL A 233 22.58 -16.93 -14.26
CA VAL A 233 23.28 -15.64 -14.14
C VAL A 233 23.73 -15.43 -12.69
N LYS A 234 25.02 -15.22 -12.51
CA LYS A 234 25.61 -14.84 -11.20
C LYS A 234 25.06 -13.48 -10.76
N ASN A 235 25.05 -13.24 -9.46
CA ASN A 235 24.54 -12.01 -8.86
C ASN A 235 23.07 -11.71 -9.17
N TYR A 236 22.27 -12.71 -9.52
CA TYR A 236 20.83 -12.62 -9.72
C TYR A 236 20.09 -13.63 -8.85
N ARG A 237 19.22 -13.14 -7.97
CA ARG A 237 18.39 -13.96 -7.09
C ARG A 237 16.94 -13.64 -7.32
N GLN A 238 16.12 -14.63 -7.64
CA GLN A 238 14.68 -14.50 -7.90
C GLN A 238 13.86 -15.08 -6.74
N TYR A 239 12.74 -14.42 -6.47
CA TYR A 239 11.75 -14.83 -5.48
C TYR A 239 10.35 -14.65 -6.06
N GLU A 240 9.47 -15.62 -5.88
CA GLU A 240 8.05 -15.46 -6.23
C GLU A 240 7.36 -14.47 -5.31
N PHE A 241 7.63 -14.58 -4.03
CA PHE A 241 7.01 -13.79 -2.98
C PHE A 241 7.94 -13.72 -1.77
N ILE A 242 7.95 -12.59 -1.11
CA ILE A 242 8.67 -12.36 0.14
C ILE A 242 7.69 -11.83 1.19
N ALA A 243 7.53 -12.54 2.30
CA ALA A 243 6.69 -12.11 3.41
C ALA A 243 7.34 -10.97 4.20
N ASP A 244 8.64 -11.07 4.43
CA ASP A 244 9.46 -10.05 5.12
C ASP A 244 10.17 -9.13 4.12
N MET A 245 9.44 -8.16 3.61
CA MET A 245 10.02 -7.11 2.77
C MET A 245 10.98 -6.18 3.53
N GLY A 246 10.89 -6.13 4.86
CA GLY A 246 11.80 -5.35 5.70
C GLY A 246 13.25 -5.75 5.48
N THR A 247 13.54 -7.05 5.53
CA THR A 247 14.87 -7.61 5.22
C THR A 247 15.34 -7.23 3.82
N MET A 248 14.46 -7.32 2.81
CA MET A 248 14.80 -6.97 1.43
C MET A 248 15.11 -5.48 1.27
N TYR A 249 14.31 -4.62 1.85
CA TYR A 249 14.57 -3.17 1.86
C TYR A 249 15.86 -2.83 2.63
N ALA A 250 16.09 -3.46 3.78
CA ALA A 250 17.25 -3.16 4.62
C ALA A 250 18.57 -3.43 3.89
N CYS A 251 18.67 -4.54 3.14
CA CYS A 251 19.89 -4.87 2.40
C CYS A 251 20.06 -4.06 1.10
N ALA A 252 18.98 -3.46 0.56
CA ALA A 252 19.01 -2.75 -0.72
C ALA A 252 19.72 -1.39 -0.64
N ASP A 253 20.44 -1.02 -1.70
CA ASP A 253 21.01 0.30 -1.92
C ASP A 253 20.14 1.14 -2.86
N LEU A 254 19.39 0.49 -3.76
CA LEU A 254 18.43 1.10 -4.66
C LEU A 254 17.21 0.20 -4.82
N VAL A 255 16.05 0.81 -4.95
CA VAL A 255 14.78 0.13 -5.19
C VAL A 255 14.21 0.49 -6.56
N LEU A 256 13.93 -0.52 -7.38
CA LEU A 256 13.13 -0.40 -8.61
C LEU A 256 11.76 -1.02 -8.37
N SER A 257 10.70 -0.21 -8.50
CA SER A 257 9.35 -0.74 -8.23
C SER A 257 8.24 0.00 -8.99
N ARG A 258 7.01 -0.52 -8.88
CA ARG A 258 5.80 0.24 -9.18
C ARG A 258 5.58 1.35 -8.15
N ALA A 259 4.79 2.38 -8.51
CA ALA A 259 4.53 3.56 -7.67
C ALA A 259 3.21 3.48 -6.89
N GLY A 260 2.88 2.30 -6.34
CA GLY A 260 1.77 2.20 -5.38
C GLY A 260 2.08 2.99 -4.10
N ALA A 261 1.11 3.70 -3.55
CA ALA A 261 1.33 4.62 -2.42
C ALA A 261 2.04 3.93 -1.23
N GLY A 262 1.61 2.73 -0.81
CA GLY A 262 2.26 2.00 0.28
C GLY A 262 3.75 1.80 0.04
N THR A 263 4.12 1.31 -1.16
CA THR A 263 5.51 1.09 -1.57
C THR A 263 6.32 2.39 -1.55
N VAL A 264 5.77 3.47 -2.11
CA VAL A 264 6.49 4.75 -2.19
C VAL A 264 6.76 5.29 -0.79
N PHE A 265 5.77 5.24 0.12
CA PHE A 265 5.97 5.70 1.49
C PHE A 265 6.92 4.81 2.31
N GLU A 266 6.93 3.49 2.09
CA GLU A 266 7.94 2.58 2.68
C GLU A 266 9.35 2.97 2.23
N ILE A 267 9.57 3.18 0.93
CA ILE A 267 10.83 3.61 0.33
C ILE A 267 11.30 4.94 0.93
N LEU A 268 10.41 5.92 1.04
CA LEU A 268 10.71 7.24 1.59
C LEU A 268 11.02 7.20 3.09
N ALA A 269 10.27 6.42 3.86
CA ALA A 269 10.52 6.24 5.29
C ALA A 269 11.88 5.58 5.56
N LEU A 270 12.29 4.67 4.67
CA LEU A 270 13.59 4.01 4.71
C LEU A 270 14.70 4.81 4.01
N LYS A 271 14.38 6.00 3.47
CA LYS A 271 15.33 6.89 2.78
C LYS A 271 16.10 6.21 1.66
N LYS A 272 15.44 5.31 0.92
CA LYS A 272 16.06 4.54 -0.15
C LYS A 272 16.00 5.27 -1.48
N PRO A 273 17.13 5.45 -2.20
CA PRO A 273 17.12 5.87 -3.59
C PRO A 273 16.22 4.95 -4.42
N SER A 274 15.44 5.53 -5.32
CA SER A 274 14.47 4.70 -6.06
C SER A 274 14.21 5.17 -7.49
N LEU A 275 13.98 4.18 -8.35
CA LEU A 275 13.44 4.33 -9.69
C LEU A 275 12.01 3.77 -9.70
N LEU A 276 11.04 4.63 -9.88
CA LEU A 276 9.64 4.25 -9.89
C LEU A 276 9.13 4.11 -11.33
N VAL A 277 8.49 2.99 -11.62
CA VAL A 277 7.83 2.71 -12.91
C VAL A 277 6.31 2.66 -12.67
N PRO A 278 5.58 3.78 -12.81
CA PRO A 278 4.15 3.82 -12.57
C PRO A 278 3.40 2.86 -13.49
N LEU A 279 2.35 2.23 -12.98
CA LEU A 279 1.45 1.42 -13.79
C LEU A 279 0.56 2.36 -14.64
N GLU A 280 0.60 2.16 -15.95
CA GLU A 280 -0.20 2.91 -16.92
C GLU A 280 -1.40 2.11 -17.39
N GLY A 281 -2.51 2.79 -17.69
CA GLY A 281 -3.70 2.23 -18.35
C GLY A 281 -4.66 1.43 -17.43
N ALA A 282 -4.20 0.76 -16.41
CA ALA A 282 -5.04 -0.11 -15.56
C ALA A 282 -5.63 0.59 -14.32
N THR A 283 -5.15 1.80 -13.99
CA THR A 283 -5.58 2.60 -12.84
C THR A 283 -6.10 3.96 -13.31
N ARG A 284 -6.59 4.79 -12.37
CA ARG A 284 -7.00 6.19 -12.63
C ARG A 284 -5.79 7.13 -12.80
N GLY A 285 -4.59 6.60 -12.99
CA GLY A 285 -3.34 7.36 -12.98
C GLY A 285 -2.82 7.64 -11.57
N ASP A 286 -3.36 7.00 -10.54
CA ASP A 286 -2.96 7.21 -9.13
C ASP A 286 -1.46 7.01 -8.96
N GLN A 287 -0.90 5.91 -9.52
CA GLN A 287 0.54 5.64 -9.40
C GLN A 287 1.40 6.70 -10.08
N LYS A 288 0.97 7.23 -11.23
CA LYS A 288 1.67 8.32 -11.90
C LYS A 288 1.66 9.58 -11.04
N GLN A 289 0.52 9.95 -10.46
CA GLN A 289 0.41 11.11 -9.59
C GLN A 289 1.26 10.97 -8.32
N ASN A 290 1.26 9.79 -7.68
CA ASN A 290 2.11 9.49 -6.53
C ASN A 290 3.60 9.67 -6.87
N ALA A 291 4.04 9.07 -7.97
CA ALA A 291 5.44 9.14 -8.41
C ALA A 291 5.87 10.57 -8.75
N GLU A 292 5.08 11.29 -9.56
CA GLU A 292 5.37 12.65 -9.99
C GLU A 292 5.44 13.64 -8.82
N TYR A 293 4.59 13.47 -7.80
CA TYR A 293 4.63 14.29 -6.59
C TYR A 293 6.01 14.21 -5.91
N PHE A 294 6.58 13.03 -5.76
CA PHE A 294 7.87 12.85 -5.12
C PHE A 294 9.04 13.11 -6.06
N ARG A 295 8.89 12.88 -7.36
CA ARG A 295 9.86 13.27 -8.38
C ARG A 295 10.05 14.79 -8.38
N ALA A 296 8.96 15.56 -8.34
CA ALA A 296 9.02 17.03 -8.27
C ALA A 296 9.76 17.55 -7.02
N LYS A 297 9.82 16.75 -5.95
CA LYS A 297 10.60 17.05 -4.73
C LYS A 297 12.04 16.50 -4.78
N GLY A 298 12.44 15.85 -5.86
CA GLY A 298 13.74 15.23 -6.04
C GLY A 298 14.00 14.02 -5.13
N LEU A 299 12.94 13.32 -4.66
CA LEU A 299 13.03 12.21 -3.73
C LEU A 299 13.04 10.83 -4.42
N CYS A 300 12.76 10.79 -5.71
CA CYS A 300 12.83 9.60 -6.55
C CYS A 300 13.04 9.98 -8.01
N ARG A 301 13.43 9.02 -8.85
CA ARG A 301 13.32 9.12 -10.30
C ARG A 301 12.10 8.34 -10.78
N VAL A 302 11.56 8.76 -11.92
CA VAL A 302 10.37 8.13 -12.54
C VAL A 302 10.72 7.74 -13.95
N LEU A 303 10.50 6.48 -14.29
CA LEU A 303 10.65 5.94 -15.64
C LEU A 303 9.28 5.52 -16.17
N PRO A 304 8.71 6.23 -17.17
CA PRO A 304 7.50 5.81 -17.83
C PRO A 304 7.63 4.40 -18.43
N GLN A 305 6.55 3.64 -18.46
CA GLN A 305 6.60 2.24 -18.90
C GLN A 305 7.05 2.08 -20.37
N ASN A 306 6.77 3.03 -21.22
CA ASN A 306 7.23 3.06 -22.63
C ASN A 306 8.74 3.36 -22.76
N GLN A 307 9.39 3.84 -21.71
CA GLN A 307 10.84 4.12 -21.65
C GLN A 307 11.64 2.99 -20.97
N LEU A 308 11.04 1.86 -20.65
CA LEU A 308 11.74 0.71 -20.08
C LEU A 308 12.99 0.23 -20.86
N PRO A 309 13.12 0.45 -22.20
CA PRO A 309 14.39 0.18 -22.88
C PRO A 309 15.62 0.92 -22.32
N SER A 310 15.44 2.07 -21.66
CA SER A 310 16.52 2.83 -21.00
C SER A 310 16.72 2.45 -19.51
N LEU A 311 16.17 1.32 -19.06
CA LEU A 311 16.14 0.91 -17.64
C LEU A 311 17.51 0.91 -16.99
N GLU A 312 18.52 0.33 -17.65
CA GLU A 312 19.88 0.23 -17.13
C GLU A 312 20.50 1.62 -16.89
N GLU A 313 20.43 2.49 -17.90
CA GLU A 313 20.94 3.85 -17.81
C GLU A 313 20.29 4.63 -16.66
N GLU A 314 18.97 4.50 -16.49
CA GLU A 314 18.25 5.18 -15.40
C GLU A 314 18.60 4.60 -14.03
N ILE A 315 18.86 3.30 -13.90
CA ILE A 315 19.37 2.68 -12.66
C ILE A 315 20.74 3.27 -12.32
N ASP A 316 21.67 3.33 -13.28
CA ASP A 316 23.01 3.91 -13.07
C ASP A 316 22.92 5.39 -12.63
N LYS A 317 22.02 6.17 -13.24
CA LYS A 317 21.75 7.57 -12.83
C LYS A 317 21.27 7.67 -11.39
N VAL A 318 20.37 6.76 -10.93
CA VAL A 318 19.90 6.77 -9.54
C VAL A 318 21.02 6.41 -8.57
N PHE A 319 21.85 5.44 -8.90
CA PHE A 319 23.00 5.08 -8.07
C PHE A 319 24.01 6.23 -7.92
N ALA A 320 24.19 7.03 -8.97
CA ALA A 320 25.10 8.18 -9.01
C ALA A 320 24.51 9.46 -8.36
N ASP A 321 23.19 9.54 -8.15
CA ASP A 321 22.48 10.75 -7.71
C ASP A 321 22.72 11.05 -6.22
N THR A 322 23.76 11.82 -5.94
CA THR A 322 24.12 12.25 -4.56
C THR A 322 23.11 13.24 -4.00
N ASP A 323 22.54 14.09 -4.83
CA ASP A 323 21.59 15.11 -4.43
C ASP A 323 20.25 14.49 -4.00
N MET A 324 19.80 13.45 -4.70
CA MET A 324 18.64 12.67 -4.26
C MET A 324 18.89 12.02 -2.90
N LYS A 325 20.06 11.43 -2.69
CA LYS A 325 20.42 10.81 -1.41
C LYS A 325 20.41 11.83 -0.27
N GLN A 326 20.95 13.02 -0.50
CA GLN A 326 20.92 14.09 0.50
C GLN A 326 19.48 14.52 0.81
N ARG A 327 18.66 14.79 -0.22
CA ARG A 327 17.25 15.14 -0.04
C ARG A 327 16.44 14.05 0.68
N LEU A 328 16.75 12.77 0.43
CA LEU A 328 16.13 11.66 1.16
C LEU A 328 16.49 11.66 2.64
N LEU A 329 17.73 12.01 3.02
CA LEU A 329 18.14 12.14 4.42
C LEU A 329 17.38 13.26 5.15
N GLU A 330 17.14 14.37 4.47
CA GLU A 330 16.40 15.55 4.98
C GLU A 330 14.88 15.38 4.92
N ASN A 331 14.41 14.36 4.20
CA ASN A 331 12.98 14.11 3.99
C ASN A 331 12.22 13.87 5.30
N THR A 332 11.11 14.59 5.47
CA THR A 332 10.20 14.51 6.62
C THR A 332 8.99 13.61 6.40
N PHE A 333 8.80 13.07 5.20
CA PHE A 333 7.77 12.06 4.94
C PHE A 333 8.13 10.75 5.62
N SER A 334 7.58 10.54 6.79
CA SER A 334 7.81 9.36 7.63
C SER A 334 6.54 8.54 7.78
N GLN A 335 6.64 7.44 8.49
CA GLN A 335 5.49 6.64 8.87
C GLN A 335 4.44 7.49 9.62
N GLY A 336 3.17 7.21 9.37
CA GLY A 336 2.03 7.96 9.92
C GLY A 336 1.34 7.29 11.11
N ASN A 337 1.83 6.14 11.57
CA ASN A 337 1.14 5.31 12.56
C ASN A 337 0.76 6.11 13.81
N GLU A 338 1.68 6.88 14.38
CA GLU A 338 1.42 7.66 15.60
C GLU A 338 0.34 8.73 15.39
N ARG A 339 0.36 9.45 14.26
CA ARG A 339 -0.66 10.47 13.95
C ARG A 339 -2.02 9.84 13.74
N ILE A 340 -2.07 8.72 13.00
CA ILE A 340 -3.30 7.98 12.73
C ILE A 340 -3.88 7.44 14.04
N LEU A 341 -3.05 6.80 14.85
CA LEU A 341 -3.47 6.27 16.16
C LEU A 341 -3.82 7.38 17.15
N GLY A 342 -3.16 8.52 17.08
CA GLY A 342 -3.51 9.73 17.84
C GLY A 342 -4.91 10.21 17.53
N GLU A 343 -5.30 10.29 16.25
CA GLU A 343 -6.66 10.66 15.83
C GLU A 343 -7.70 9.61 16.25
N ILE A 344 -7.38 8.32 16.12
CA ILE A 344 -8.24 7.23 16.61
C ILE A 344 -8.47 7.37 18.12
N ASN A 345 -7.41 7.56 18.89
CA ASN A 345 -7.49 7.71 20.34
C ASN A 345 -8.25 8.96 20.78
N ALA A 346 -8.08 10.08 20.11
CA ALA A 346 -8.83 11.30 20.37
C ALA A 346 -10.34 11.10 20.20
N LEU A 347 -10.76 10.29 19.25
CA LEU A 347 -12.18 9.97 19.01
C LEU A 347 -12.74 8.89 19.96
N LEU A 348 -11.87 8.08 20.57
CA LEU A 348 -12.28 7.01 21.49
C LEU A 348 -12.33 7.47 22.95
N TYR A 349 -11.52 8.44 23.33
CA TYR A 349 -11.30 8.82 24.72
C TYR A 349 -11.48 10.32 25.00
N GLY A 350 -11.56 11.16 23.94
CA GLY A 350 -11.91 12.59 24.00
C GLY A 350 -13.39 12.80 23.80
#